data_3252a2c07c633ea25a0b5028377d3955
#
_entry.id   3252a2c07c633ea25a0b5028377d3955
#
_cell.length_a   1.000
_cell.length_b   1.000
_cell.length_c   1.000
_cell.angle_alpha   90.00
_cell.angle_beta   90.00
_cell.angle_gamma   90.00
#
_symmetry.space_group_name_H-M   'P 1'
#
loop_
_entity.id
_entity.type
_entity.pdbx_description
1 polymer ?
#
loop_
_entity_poly.entity_id
_entity_poly.type
_entity_poly.pdbx_seq_one_letter_code
_entity_poly.pdbx_strand_id
1 'polypeptide(L)'
;MVDIEVPVDRLMQAAQSLSGAPLNSTGNSMSEYEFTISLRIRHPSIEPRTITQTLGIEPQHTWKAGDPRRGPAGEAREGTYRESYWMGRLMPGPELSSGRLSVESVLLQTLAQLRRSHAFLEQLSTDGGIAEVHVSLFVRETFRLDLTPETLGLLGRLGLAVALEIHPHSPHDVDPATAS
;
A
#
# COMPACT_ATOMS: atom_id res chain seq x y z
N MET A 1 -15.87 3.57 21.78
CA MET A 1 -15.54 2.95 20.50
C MET A 1 -16.19 3.84 19.46
N VAL A 2 -15.43 4.74 18.87
CA VAL A 2 -15.94 5.73 17.93
C VAL A 2 -15.41 5.30 16.57
N ASP A 3 -16.31 4.76 15.74
CA ASP A 3 -16.05 4.50 14.33
C ASP A 3 -15.81 5.85 13.65
N ILE A 4 -14.58 6.11 13.26
CA ILE A 4 -14.25 7.23 12.39
C ILE A 4 -14.13 6.64 10.99
N GLU A 5 -15.25 6.31 10.38
CA GLU A 5 -15.35 6.26 8.92
C GLU A 5 -15.13 7.67 8.39
N VAL A 6 -13.98 7.92 7.81
CA VAL A 6 -13.77 9.15 7.07
C VAL A 6 -14.42 8.95 5.70
N PRO A 7 -15.49 9.67 5.37
CA PRO A 7 -16.19 9.51 4.09
C PRO A 7 -15.22 9.82 2.95
N VAL A 8 -15.29 9.01 1.89
CA VAL A 8 -14.47 9.16 0.65
C VAL A 8 -14.60 10.58 0.08
N ASP A 9 -15.77 11.23 0.25
CA ASP A 9 -16.02 12.60 -0.19
C ASP A 9 -15.14 13.64 0.54
N ARG A 10 -14.79 13.44 1.80
CA ARG A 10 -13.85 14.31 2.52
C ARG A 10 -12.41 14.14 2.04
N LEU A 11 -12.06 12.95 1.58
CA LEU A 11 -10.78 12.64 0.98
C LEU A 11 -10.63 13.35 -0.37
N MET A 12 -11.69 13.35 -1.17
CA MET A 12 -11.76 14.07 -2.45
C MET A 12 -11.70 15.59 -2.28
N GLN A 13 -12.36 16.16 -1.27
CA GLN A 13 -12.32 17.59 -1.00
C GLN A 13 -10.94 18.07 -0.49
N ALA A 14 -10.25 17.30 0.33
CA ALA A 14 -8.90 17.64 0.79
C ALA A 14 -7.88 17.63 -0.35
N ALA A 15 -7.98 16.67 -1.29
CA ALA A 15 -7.13 16.60 -2.47
C ALA A 15 -7.37 17.78 -3.43
N GLN A 16 -8.62 18.24 -3.57
CA GLN A 16 -8.96 19.40 -4.42
C GLN A 16 -8.46 20.72 -3.85
N SER A 17 -8.36 20.86 -2.54
CA SER A 17 -7.90 22.09 -1.87
C SER A 17 -6.38 22.33 -2.00
N LEU A 18 -5.60 21.29 -2.30
CA LEU A 18 -4.14 21.39 -2.50
C LEU A 18 -3.74 21.62 -3.97
N SER A 19 -4.69 21.53 -4.90
CA SER A 19 -4.45 21.67 -6.35
C SER A 19 -4.67 23.09 -6.91
N GLY A 20 -4.43 24.12 -6.14
CA GLY A 20 -4.64 25.52 -6.50
C GLY A 20 -3.50 26.19 -7.28
N ALA A 21 -2.91 25.56 -8.30
CA ALA A 21 -2.07 26.25 -9.28
C ALA A 21 -2.37 25.72 -10.70
N PRO A 22 -2.66 26.57 -11.70
CA PRO A 22 -2.81 26.11 -13.06
C PRO A 22 -1.44 25.71 -13.61
N LEU A 23 -1.23 24.41 -13.78
CA LEU A 23 -0.09 23.90 -14.53
C LEU A 23 -0.35 24.17 -16.01
N ASN A 24 0.45 25.09 -16.56
CA ASN A 24 0.52 25.36 -17.98
C ASN A 24 0.72 24.07 -18.77
N SER A 25 -0.24 23.77 -19.60
CA SER A 25 -0.25 22.69 -20.58
C SER A 25 0.80 22.96 -21.66
N THR A 26 2.01 22.44 -21.46
CA THR A 26 2.95 22.22 -22.55
C THR A 26 3.10 20.70 -22.70
N GLY A 27 2.54 20.18 -23.79
CA GLY A 27 2.37 18.81 -24.19
C GLY A 27 3.46 17.79 -23.80
N ASN A 28 3.27 17.19 -22.66
CA ASN A 28 3.76 15.84 -22.39
C ASN A 28 2.62 15.12 -21.69
N SER A 29 1.75 14.46 -22.45
CA SER A 29 0.72 13.59 -21.88
C SER A 29 1.44 12.42 -21.22
N MET A 30 1.73 12.58 -19.94
CA MET A 30 2.21 11.47 -19.12
C MET A 30 1.08 10.45 -19.11
N SER A 31 1.41 9.23 -19.55
CA SER A 31 0.44 8.13 -19.56
C SER A 31 -0.16 7.93 -18.19
N GLU A 32 -1.50 7.86 -18.14
CA GLU A 32 -2.20 7.47 -16.94
C GLU A 32 -1.86 6.02 -16.60
N TYR A 33 -1.71 5.75 -15.31
CA TYR A 33 -1.50 4.42 -14.77
C TYR A 33 -2.45 4.18 -13.59
N GLU A 34 -2.73 2.92 -13.33
CA GLU A 34 -3.47 2.49 -12.15
C GLU A 34 -2.49 2.03 -11.07
N PHE A 35 -2.89 2.15 -9.81
CA PHE A 35 -2.04 1.73 -8.70
C PHE A 35 -2.83 1.29 -7.47
N THR A 36 -2.18 0.46 -6.66
CA THR A 36 -2.63 0.11 -5.31
C THR A 36 -1.52 0.35 -4.31
N ILE A 37 -1.89 0.67 -3.06
CA ILE A 37 -0.94 0.84 -1.97
C ILE A 37 -1.34 -0.07 -0.82
N SER A 38 -0.40 -0.87 -0.35
CA SER A 38 -0.55 -1.75 0.81
C SER A 38 0.61 -1.58 1.78
N LEU A 39 0.37 -1.91 3.05
CA LEU A 39 1.41 -2.08 4.04
C LEU A 39 1.68 -3.58 4.18
N ARG A 40 2.95 -3.97 4.06
CA ARG A 40 3.42 -5.33 4.28
C ARG A 40 4.32 -5.35 5.52
N ILE A 41 4.10 -6.30 6.40
CA ILE A 41 4.89 -6.48 7.60
C ILE A 41 5.35 -7.92 7.64
N ARG A 42 6.67 -8.12 7.81
CA ARG A 42 7.31 -9.40 8.09
C ARG A 42 7.98 -9.33 9.44
N HIS A 43 7.86 -10.37 10.23
CA HIS A 43 8.43 -10.38 11.56
C HIS A 43 8.78 -11.82 11.99
N PRO A 44 9.87 -12.06 12.73
CA PRO A 44 10.26 -13.41 13.14
C PRO A 44 9.15 -14.20 13.85
N SER A 45 8.30 -13.56 14.65
CA SER A 45 7.37 -14.28 15.52
C SER A 45 6.10 -13.54 15.94
N ILE A 46 5.89 -12.28 15.51
CA ILE A 46 4.72 -11.48 15.95
C ILE A 46 3.41 -12.20 15.62
N GLU A 47 2.43 -12.08 16.50
CA GLU A 47 1.06 -12.51 16.22
C GLU A 47 0.41 -11.52 15.24
N PRO A 48 0.00 -11.92 14.03
CA PRO A 48 -0.58 -11.01 13.03
C PRO A 48 -1.80 -10.23 13.53
N ARG A 49 -2.58 -10.83 14.45
CA ARG A 49 -3.73 -10.15 15.07
C ARG A 49 -3.32 -8.91 15.86
N THR A 50 -2.14 -8.91 16.47
CA THR A 50 -1.61 -7.73 17.17
C THR A 50 -1.41 -6.56 16.21
N ILE A 51 -0.92 -6.84 14.98
CA ILE A 51 -0.75 -5.81 13.95
C ILE A 51 -2.10 -5.21 13.56
N THR A 52 -3.08 -6.08 13.27
CA THR A 52 -4.46 -5.67 12.94
C THR A 52 -5.06 -4.76 14.02
N GLN A 53 -4.98 -5.18 15.28
CA GLN A 53 -5.53 -4.43 16.41
C GLN A 53 -4.85 -3.08 16.62
N THR A 54 -3.53 -3.01 16.43
CA THR A 54 -2.76 -1.78 16.64
C THR A 54 -2.94 -0.79 15.50
N LEU A 55 -2.98 -1.27 14.25
CA LEU A 55 -3.12 -0.41 13.09
C LEU A 55 -4.58 -0.07 12.77
N GLY A 56 -5.53 -0.89 13.20
CA GLY A 56 -6.94 -0.75 12.84
C GLY A 56 -7.21 -1.02 11.35
N ILE A 57 -6.35 -1.80 10.69
CA ILE A 57 -6.44 -2.13 9.27
C ILE A 57 -6.68 -3.64 9.14
N GLU A 58 -7.71 -4.03 8.40
CA GLU A 58 -7.98 -5.44 8.15
C GLU A 58 -6.98 -6.02 7.13
N PRO A 59 -6.37 -7.19 7.43
CA PRO A 59 -5.43 -7.80 6.51
C PRO A 59 -6.15 -8.50 5.35
N GLN A 60 -5.53 -8.43 4.17
CA GLN A 60 -5.90 -9.24 3.01
C GLN A 60 -5.21 -10.61 3.04
N HIS A 61 -3.96 -10.62 3.53
CA HIS A 61 -3.16 -11.83 3.66
C HIS A 61 -2.42 -11.83 4.98
N THR A 62 -2.46 -12.97 5.68
CA THR A 62 -1.76 -13.13 6.94
C THR A 62 -1.43 -14.60 7.19
N TRP A 63 -0.28 -14.84 7.81
CA TRP A 63 0.10 -16.11 8.43
C TRP A 63 1.07 -15.86 9.58
N LYS A 64 1.17 -16.85 10.47
CA LYS A 64 2.05 -16.79 11.62
C LYS A 64 3.27 -17.69 11.41
N ALA A 65 4.40 -17.31 11.96
CA ALA A 65 5.57 -18.17 12.05
C ALA A 65 5.24 -19.48 12.76
N GLY A 66 5.63 -20.62 12.16
CA GLY A 66 5.32 -21.94 12.65
C GLY A 66 4.01 -22.55 12.15
N ASP A 67 3.11 -21.77 11.58
CA ASP A 67 1.89 -22.30 10.96
C ASP A 67 2.21 -23.19 9.75
N PRO A 68 1.41 -24.25 9.49
CA PRO A 68 1.53 -25.03 8.27
C PRO A 68 1.38 -24.17 7.02
N ARG A 69 2.27 -24.36 6.06
CA ARG A 69 2.21 -23.62 4.80
C ARG A 69 0.98 -23.99 3.99
N ARG A 70 0.37 -22.96 3.39
CA ARG A 70 -0.77 -23.10 2.48
C ARG A 70 -0.45 -22.45 1.14
N GLY A 71 -0.95 -23.04 0.06
CA GLY A 71 -0.88 -22.42 -1.26
C GLY A 71 -2.02 -21.42 -1.48
N PRO A 72 -2.04 -20.76 -2.66
CA PRO A 72 -3.02 -19.72 -2.98
C PRO A 72 -4.48 -20.17 -2.92
N ALA A 73 -4.75 -21.43 -3.24
CA ALA A 73 -6.09 -22.03 -3.14
C ALA A 73 -6.37 -22.68 -1.76
N GLY A 74 -5.49 -22.46 -0.75
CA GLY A 74 -5.62 -23.01 0.60
C GLY A 74 -5.11 -24.45 0.74
N GLU A 75 -4.58 -25.06 -0.31
CA GLU A 75 -4.02 -26.41 -0.30
C GLU A 75 -2.82 -26.50 0.66
N ALA A 76 -2.70 -27.62 1.36
CA ALA A 76 -1.57 -27.86 2.26
C ALA A 76 -0.26 -27.98 1.46
N ARG A 77 0.79 -27.30 1.92
CA ARG A 77 2.16 -27.40 1.39
C ARG A 77 3.09 -27.92 2.47
N GLU A 78 4.17 -28.55 2.06
CA GLU A 78 5.17 -29.07 2.99
C GLU A 78 5.86 -27.95 3.77
N GLY A 79 6.09 -28.20 5.06
CA GLY A 79 6.79 -27.30 5.97
C GLY A 79 5.90 -26.26 6.64
N THR A 80 6.55 -25.36 7.37
CA THR A 80 5.91 -24.26 8.10
C THR A 80 6.44 -22.91 7.63
N TYR A 81 5.71 -21.84 7.92
CA TYR A 81 6.20 -20.48 7.68
C TYR A 81 7.34 -20.16 8.65
N ARG A 82 8.42 -19.59 8.13
CA ARG A 82 9.60 -19.22 8.93
C ARG A 82 9.43 -17.89 9.66
N GLU A 83 8.55 -17.05 9.16
CA GLU A 83 8.24 -15.73 9.70
C GLU A 83 6.74 -15.47 9.63
N SER A 84 6.25 -14.61 10.50
CA SER A 84 4.90 -14.07 10.42
C SER A 84 4.83 -13.02 9.31
N TYR A 85 3.72 -13.01 8.62
CA TYR A 85 3.42 -12.07 7.55
C TYR A 85 2.05 -11.45 7.75
N TRP A 86 1.96 -10.18 7.45
CA TRP A 86 0.72 -9.43 7.45
C TRP A 86 0.73 -8.44 6.29
N MET A 87 -0.35 -8.38 5.52
CA MET A 87 -0.53 -7.40 4.45
C MET A 87 -1.94 -6.84 4.52
N GLY A 88 -2.05 -5.52 4.62
CA GLY A 88 -3.32 -4.80 4.60
C GLY A 88 -3.29 -3.66 3.58
N ARG A 89 -4.41 -3.43 2.88
CA ARG A 89 -4.56 -2.25 2.01
C ARG A 89 -4.60 -0.99 2.85
N LEU A 90 -3.84 0.01 2.42
CA LEU A 90 -3.83 1.32 3.06
C LEU A 90 -4.97 2.22 2.56
N MET A 91 -5.53 1.91 1.41
CA MET A 91 -6.70 2.57 0.83
C MET A 91 -7.77 1.52 0.50
N PRO A 92 -9.01 1.68 0.99
CA PRO A 92 -10.10 0.82 0.61
C PRO A 92 -10.54 1.09 -0.84
N GLY A 93 -11.03 0.06 -1.51
CA GLY A 93 -11.60 0.19 -2.86
C GLY A 93 -10.77 -0.43 -3.97
N PRO A 94 -11.17 -0.21 -5.22
CA PRO A 94 -10.46 -0.67 -6.41
C PRO A 94 -9.13 0.05 -6.60
N GLU A 95 -8.42 -0.27 -7.67
CA GLU A 95 -7.23 0.45 -8.12
C GLU A 95 -7.54 1.94 -8.29
N LEU A 96 -6.55 2.78 -7.95
CA LEU A 96 -6.63 4.22 -8.12
C LEU A 96 -6.00 4.62 -9.45
N SER A 97 -6.60 5.58 -10.15
CA SER A 97 -6.03 6.14 -11.38
C SER A 97 -5.17 7.37 -11.06
N SER A 98 -3.98 7.44 -11.65
CA SER A 98 -3.06 8.58 -11.53
C SER A 98 -3.62 9.87 -12.13
N GLY A 99 -4.59 9.77 -13.05
CA GLY A 99 -5.33 10.92 -13.57
C GLY A 99 -6.24 11.61 -12.54
N ARG A 100 -6.52 10.95 -11.42
CA ARG A 100 -7.32 11.50 -10.32
C ARG A 100 -6.52 11.80 -9.08
N LEU A 101 -5.61 10.92 -8.70
CA LEU A 101 -4.80 11.01 -7.48
C LEU A 101 -3.37 10.55 -7.78
N SER A 102 -2.38 11.33 -7.39
CA SER A 102 -0.99 10.88 -7.49
C SER A 102 -0.66 9.85 -6.39
N VAL A 103 0.24 8.91 -6.70
CA VAL A 103 0.78 7.98 -5.68
C VAL A 103 1.29 8.75 -4.47
N GLU A 104 1.99 9.87 -4.69
CA GLU A 104 2.54 10.68 -3.62
C GLU A 104 1.47 11.25 -2.69
N SER A 105 0.39 11.80 -3.25
CA SER A 105 -0.69 12.37 -2.42
C SER A 105 -1.35 11.31 -1.54
N VAL A 106 -1.53 10.11 -2.08
CA VAL A 106 -2.08 8.97 -1.33
C VAL A 106 -1.09 8.49 -0.26
N LEU A 107 0.21 8.44 -0.59
CA LEU A 107 1.26 8.10 0.38
C LEU A 107 1.29 9.07 1.54
N LEU A 108 1.34 10.38 1.28
CA LEU A 108 1.37 11.42 2.32
C LEU A 108 0.19 11.27 3.29
N GLN A 109 -1.01 11.09 2.75
CA GLN A 109 -2.21 10.90 3.55
C GLN A 109 -2.14 9.64 4.43
N THR A 110 -1.70 8.54 3.84
CA THR A 110 -1.60 7.25 4.54
C THR A 110 -0.51 7.29 5.62
N LEU A 111 0.64 7.87 5.31
CA LEU A 111 1.75 8.04 6.26
C LEU A 111 1.34 8.93 7.43
N ALA A 112 0.52 9.97 7.18
CA ALA A 112 -0.02 10.81 8.25
C ALA A 112 -0.89 10.00 9.23
N GLN A 113 -1.65 9.02 8.75
CA GLN A 113 -2.43 8.11 9.61
C GLN A 113 -1.52 7.16 10.40
N LEU A 114 -0.51 6.57 9.75
CA LEU A 114 0.45 5.65 10.38
C LEU A 114 1.32 6.31 11.46
N ARG A 115 1.46 7.63 11.46
CA ARG A 115 2.17 8.37 12.53
C ARG A 115 1.65 8.06 13.93
N ARG A 116 0.37 7.74 14.07
CA ARG A 116 -0.22 7.35 15.37
C ARG A 116 0.35 6.05 15.91
N SER A 117 0.84 5.19 15.03
CA SER A 117 1.41 3.89 15.35
C SER A 117 2.95 3.88 15.29
N HIS A 118 3.59 5.06 15.33
CA HIS A 118 5.05 5.18 15.21
C HIS A 118 5.81 4.30 16.22
N ALA A 119 5.44 4.38 17.49
CA ALA A 119 6.10 3.59 18.54
C ALA A 119 5.98 2.07 18.31
N PHE A 120 4.85 1.62 17.75
CA PHE A 120 4.66 0.22 17.39
C PHE A 120 5.55 -0.17 16.21
N LEU A 121 5.66 0.66 15.17
CA LEU A 121 6.53 0.41 14.01
C LEU A 121 8.00 0.39 14.40
N GLU A 122 8.42 1.28 15.31
CA GLU A 122 9.76 1.32 15.87
C GLU A 122 10.09 0.05 16.67
N GLN A 123 9.17 -0.37 17.54
CA GLN A 123 9.33 -1.62 18.30
C GLN A 123 9.40 -2.82 17.36
N LEU A 124 8.54 -2.88 16.35
CA LEU A 124 8.52 -3.95 15.36
C LEU A 124 9.87 -4.08 14.65
N SER A 125 10.50 -2.96 14.27
CA SER A 125 11.83 -2.93 13.67
C SER A 125 12.91 -3.37 14.65
N THR A 126 12.83 -2.94 15.91
CA THR A 126 13.77 -3.33 16.98
C THR A 126 13.74 -4.84 17.23
N ASP A 127 12.58 -5.46 17.12
CA ASP A 127 12.38 -6.90 17.29
C ASP A 127 12.72 -7.72 16.02
N GLY A 128 13.34 -7.08 15.02
CA GLY A 128 13.81 -7.72 13.79
C GLY A 128 12.71 -7.83 12.70
N GLY A 129 11.60 -7.12 12.86
CA GLY A 129 10.58 -7.03 11.84
C GLY A 129 10.92 -6.00 10.76
N ILE A 130 10.26 -6.11 9.63
CA ILE A 130 10.35 -5.18 8.50
C ILE A 130 8.93 -4.74 8.13
N ALA A 131 8.72 -3.43 8.10
CA ALA A 131 7.51 -2.82 7.59
C ALA A 131 7.80 -2.10 6.27
N GLU A 132 6.97 -2.35 5.26
CA GLU A 132 7.18 -1.91 3.89
C GLU A 132 5.88 -1.35 3.31
N VAL A 133 5.93 -0.14 2.78
CA VAL A 133 4.87 0.37 1.90
C VAL A 133 5.10 -0.19 0.51
N HIS A 134 4.16 -0.99 0.04
CA HIS A 134 4.21 -1.63 -1.26
C HIS A 134 3.24 -0.93 -2.20
N VAL A 135 3.76 -0.43 -3.31
CA VAL A 135 3.00 0.23 -4.38
C VAL A 135 3.04 -0.65 -5.62
N SER A 136 1.90 -1.21 -6.01
CA SER A 136 1.75 -1.89 -7.29
C SER A 136 1.29 -0.88 -8.34
N LEU A 137 2.02 -0.78 -9.44
CA LEU A 137 1.77 0.13 -10.56
C LEU A 137 1.42 -0.67 -11.81
N PHE A 138 0.29 -0.39 -12.42
CA PHE A 138 -0.19 -1.03 -13.64
C PHE A 138 -0.05 -0.04 -14.79
N VAL A 139 0.91 -0.27 -15.67
CA VAL A 139 1.37 0.70 -16.66
C VAL A 139 1.33 0.13 -18.07
N ARG A 140 0.95 0.95 -19.06
CA ARG A 140 0.95 0.58 -20.48
C ARG A 140 2.12 1.19 -21.24
N GLU A 141 2.61 2.32 -20.75
CA GLU A 141 3.64 3.14 -21.40
C GLU A 141 4.63 3.66 -20.36
N THR A 142 5.61 4.42 -20.83
CA THR A 142 6.53 5.13 -19.94
C THR A 142 5.77 6.10 -19.05
N PHE A 143 6.03 6.03 -17.75
CA PHE A 143 5.43 6.89 -16.73
C PHE A 143 6.50 7.53 -15.87
N ARG A 144 6.11 8.53 -15.11
CA ARG A 144 6.95 9.20 -14.13
C ARG A 144 6.31 9.11 -12.75
N LEU A 145 7.09 8.72 -11.76
CA LEU A 145 6.72 8.73 -10.36
C LEU A 145 7.70 9.63 -9.60
N ASP A 146 7.18 10.69 -9.01
CA ASP A 146 7.96 11.60 -8.17
C ASP A 146 7.60 11.37 -6.70
N LEU A 147 8.60 11.27 -5.84
CA LEU A 147 8.48 11.29 -4.40
C LEU A 147 9.28 12.47 -3.86
N THR A 148 8.62 13.38 -3.16
CA THR A 148 9.27 14.56 -2.60
C THR A 148 10.14 14.21 -1.38
N PRO A 149 11.09 15.08 -1.01
CA PRO A 149 11.84 14.94 0.24
C PRO A 149 10.95 14.84 1.48
N GLU A 150 9.77 15.47 1.46
CA GLU A 150 8.79 15.36 2.55
C GLU A 150 8.28 13.92 2.71
N THR A 151 7.83 13.31 1.61
CA THR A 151 7.36 11.91 1.60
C THR A 151 8.46 10.95 2.02
N LEU A 152 9.66 11.08 1.45
CA LEU A 152 10.81 10.25 1.81
C LEU A 152 11.21 10.44 3.28
N GLY A 153 11.17 11.68 3.77
CA GLY A 153 11.44 11.98 5.17
C GLY A 153 10.40 11.38 6.12
N LEU A 154 9.12 11.33 5.74
CA LEU A 154 8.08 10.68 6.54
C LEU A 154 8.27 9.15 6.59
N LEU A 155 8.54 8.52 5.45
CA LEU A 155 8.86 7.10 5.37
C LEU A 155 10.05 6.75 6.27
N GLY A 156 11.13 7.50 6.16
CA GLY A 156 12.33 7.29 6.98
C GLY A 156 12.06 7.44 8.49
N ARG A 157 11.28 8.46 8.89
CA ARG A 157 10.91 8.65 10.30
C ARG A 157 10.03 7.54 10.86
N LEU A 158 9.22 6.92 10.02
CA LEU A 158 8.37 5.78 10.39
C LEU A 158 9.10 4.43 10.29
N GLY A 159 10.36 4.42 9.84
CA GLY A 159 11.13 3.19 9.63
C GLY A 159 10.53 2.30 8.53
N LEU A 160 9.85 2.90 7.57
CA LEU A 160 9.18 2.17 6.49
C LEU A 160 10.05 2.08 5.24
N ALA A 161 10.25 0.87 4.74
CA ALA A 161 10.76 0.64 3.40
C ALA A 161 9.70 0.96 2.33
N VAL A 162 10.12 1.19 1.10
CA VAL A 162 9.23 1.33 -0.07
C VAL A 162 9.61 0.27 -1.09
N ALA A 163 8.62 -0.48 -1.54
CA ALA A 163 8.74 -1.39 -2.67
C ALA A 163 7.81 -0.94 -3.78
N LEU A 164 8.35 -0.83 -4.99
CA LEU A 164 7.60 -0.55 -6.21
C LEU A 164 7.55 -1.80 -7.05
N GLU A 165 6.35 -2.29 -7.35
CA GLU A 165 6.13 -3.41 -8.25
C GLU A 165 5.43 -2.90 -9.50
N ILE A 166 6.09 -3.04 -10.66
CA ILE A 166 5.61 -2.49 -11.93
C ILE A 166 5.08 -3.62 -12.78
N HIS A 167 3.81 -3.56 -13.12
CA HIS A 167 3.12 -4.50 -13.99
C HIS A 167 2.93 -3.84 -15.36
N PRO A 168 3.44 -4.45 -16.46
CA PRO A 168 3.38 -3.85 -17.80
C PRO A 168 1.98 -3.80 -18.43
N HIS A 169 0.97 -4.33 -17.74
CA HIS A 169 -0.43 -4.34 -18.19
C HIS A 169 -1.38 -4.04 -17.04
N SER A 170 -2.54 -3.44 -17.35
CA SER A 170 -3.61 -3.24 -16.37
C SER A 170 -4.20 -4.60 -15.94
N PRO A 171 -4.57 -4.79 -14.65
CA PRO A 171 -5.24 -6.02 -14.23
C PRO A 171 -6.60 -6.25 -14.90
N HIS A 172 -7.14 -5.24 -15.58
CA HIS A 172 -8.39 -5.34 -16.35
C HIS A 172 -8.20 -5.68 -17.84
N ASP A 173 -6.95 -5.78 -18.31
CA ASP A 173 -6.63 -6.22 -19.67
C ASP A 173 -6.60 -7.76 -19.78
N VAL A 174 -7.60 -8.42 -19.26
CA VAL A 174 -7.89 -9.80 -19.68
C VAL A 174 -8.55 -9.68 -21.04
N ASP A 175 -7.79 -9.91 -22.08
CA ASP A 175 -8.29 -9.96 -23.47
C ASP A 175 -9.42 -11.00 -23.52
N PRO A 176 -10.68 -10.61 -23.78
CA PRO A 176 -11.79 -11.55 -23.84
C PRO A 176 -11.64 -12.60 -24.95
N ALA A 177 -10.63 -12.48 -25.80
CA ALA A 177 -10.33 -13.43 -26.89
C ALA A 177 -9.54 -14.67 -26.44
N THR A 178 -9.01 -14.72 -25.20
CA THR A 178 -8.26 -15.89 -24.69
C THR A 178 -9.08 -16.78 -23.73
N ALA A 179 -10.37 -16.52 -23.55
CA ALA A 179 -11.28 -17.35 -22.76
C ALA A 179 -12.12 -18.25 -23.71
N SER A 180 -11.46 -19.11 -24.49
CA SER A 180 -12.12 -20.14 -25.29
C SER A 180 -11.54 -21.49 -25.00
#